data_fd25d5bc65da9674a021c9004032cf09
#
_entry.id   fd25d5bc65da9674a021c9004032cf09
#
_cell.length_a   1.000
_cell.length_b   1.000
_cell.length_c   1.000
_cell.angle_alpha   90.00
_cell.angle_beta   90.00
_cell.angle_gamma   90.00
#
_symmetry.space_group_name_H-M   'P 1'
#
loop_
_entity.id
_entity.type
_entity.pdbx_description
1 polymer ?
#
loop_
_entity_poly.entity_id
_entity_poly.type
_entity_poly.pdbx_seq_one_letter_code
_entity_poly.pdbx_strand_id
1 'polypeptide(L)'
;MSKWSKKRRAPPGFEYIEPVLDALERELREKMNEPHEGKRQCEALWPVHQINWQRSRYVYDMFYKYHKIPKKVYDHCVQCKFVDANLIAKWKKRGYERLCSTFAINPKNYNYGTVSICRVPRQQLSEGQIVQEKHSGCRGCASGPGGYYNIFGNKR
;
A
#
# COMPACT_ATOMS: atom_id res chain seq x y z
N MET A 1 -4.15 -9.77 17.15
CA MET A 1 -2.97 -10.40 16.49
C MET A 1 -3.42 -11.54 15.59
N SER A 2 -2.87 -11.61 14.39
CA SER A 2 -3.15 -12.72 13.49
C SER A 2 -2.57 -14.01 14.06
N LYS A 3 -3.16 -15.17 13.68
CA LYS A 3 -2.66 -16.49 14.11
C LYS A 3 -1.19 -16.73 13.75
N TRP A 4 -0.67 -15.99 12.79
CA TRP A 4 0.71 -16.10 12.32
C TRP A 4 1.72 -15.41 13.24
N SER A 5 1.34 -14.33 13.92
CA SER A 5 2.22 -13.60 14.81
C SER A 5 2.52 -14.36 16.10
N LYS A 6 1.66 -15.31 16.48
CA LYS A 6 1.84 -16.09 17.71
C LYS A 6 2.92 -17.17 17.61
N LYS A 7 3.34 -17.53 16.40
CA LYS A 7 4.31 -18.61 16.18
C LYS A 7 5.75 -18.17 16.21
N ARG A 8 6.04 -16.87 16.14
CA ARG A 8 7.40 -16.35 16.10
C ARG A 8 7.57 -15.27 17.15
N ARG A 9 8.61 -15.43 17.96
CA ARG A 9 8.94 -14.43 18.97
C ARG A 9 9.42 -13.15 18.27
N ALA A 10 8.80 -12.04 18.61
CA ALA A 10 9.19 -10.75 18.08
C ALA A 10 10.58 -10.33 18.61
N PRO A 11 11.45 -9.80 17.75
CA PRO A 11 12.75 -9.29 18.19
C PRO A 11 12.61 -8.02 19.01
N PRO A 12 13.62 -7.65 19.82
CA PRO A 12 13.62 -6.38 20.56
C PRO A 12 13.47 -5.20 19.59
N GLY A 13 12.62 -4.23 19.93
CA GLY A 13 12.33 -3.07 19.10
C GLY A 13 11.03 -3.16 18.31
N PHE A 14 10.46 -4.36 18.19
CA PHE A 14 9.18 -4.54 17.49
C PHE A 14 8.05 -3.79 18.19
N GLU A 15 8.07 -3.70 19.48
CA GLU A 15 7.08 -2.98 20.29
C GLU A 15 6.96 -1.50 19.91
N TYR A 16 7.95 -0.93 19.26
CA TYR A 16 7.92 0.46 18.80
C TYR A 16 6.92 0.68 17.66
N ILE A 17 6.78 -0.31 16.78
CA ILE A 17 5.89 -0.22 15.62
C ILE A 17 4.61 -1.04 15.77
N GLU A 18 4.54 -1.92 16.76
CA GLU A 18 3.39 -2.80 16.99
C GLU A 18 2.06 -2.05 17.13
N PRO A 19 1.95 -0.94 17.92
CA PRO A 19 0.69 -0.22 18.03
C PRO A 19 0.13 0.31 16.71
N VAL A 20 0.99 0.79 15.83
CA VAL A 20 0.56 1.30 14.51
C VAL A 20 0.10 0.16 13.61
N LEU A 21 0.81 -0.97 13.62
CA LEU A 21 0.41 -2.14 12.85
C LEU A 21 -0.93 -2.70 13.32
N ASP A 22 -1.14 -2.75 14.64
CA ASP A 22 -2.40 -3.21 15.22
C ASP A 22 -3.55 -2.26 14.88
N ALA A 23 -3.31 -0.95 14.89
CA ALA A 23 -4.29 0.06 14.52
C ALA A 23 -4.71 -0.08 13.06
N LEU A 24 -3.75 -0.30 12.16
CA LEU A 24 -4.04 -0.51 10.73
C LEU A 24 -4.81 -1.79 10.48
N GLU A 25 -4.48 -2.87 11.19
CA GLU A 25 -5.22 -4.13 11.08
C GLU A 25 -6.66 -3.97 11.57
N ARG A 26 -6.85 -3.25 12.66
CA ARG A 26 -8.18 -2.95 13.19
C ARG A 26 -8.99 -2.12 12.21
N GLU A 27 -8.39 -1.10 11.62
CA GLU A 27 -9.03 -0.27 10.61
C GLU A 27 -9.46 -1.12 9.39
N LEU A 28 -8.63 -2.05 8.96
CA LEU A 28 -8.97 -2.96 7.87
C LEU A 28 -10.20 -3.80 8.21
N ARG A 29 -10.24 -4.37 9.42
CA ARG A 29 -11.38 -5.18 9.87
C ARG A 29 -12.67 -4.37 9.92
N GLU A 30 -12.60 -3.14 10.44
CA GLU A 30 -13.74 -2.25 10.49
C GLU A 30 -14.29 -1.94 9.10
N LYS A 31 -13.41 -1.61 8.17
CA LYS A 31 -13.80 -1.30 6.79
C LYS A 31 -14.36 -2.52 6.05
N MET A 32 -13.82 -3.71 6.31
CA MET A 32 -14.34 -4.93 5.69
C MET A 32 -15.71 -5.33 6.24
N ASN A 33 -16.04 -4.91 7.46
CA ASN A 33 -17.34 -5.16 8.08
C ASN A 33 -18.39 -4.08 7.78
N GLU A 34 -18.01 -2.99 7.11
CA GLU A 34 -18.95 -1.95 6.69
C GLU A 34 -19.94 -2.47 5.64
N PRO A 35 -21.20 -1.96 5.63
CA PRO A 35 -22.15 -2.31 4.58
C PRO A 35 -21.63 -1.91 3.20
N HIS A 36 -21.80 -2.79 2.22
CA HIS A 36 -21.35 -2.56 0.85
C HIS A 36 -22.46 -2.03 -0.07
N GLU A 37 -23.58 -1.61 0.48
CA GLU A 37 -24.67 -1.05 -0.29
C GLU A 37 -24.22 0.21 -1.04
N GLY A 38 -24.62 0.31 -2.31
CA GLY A 38 -24.24 1.42 -3.17
C GLY A 38 -22.81 1.40 -3.67
N LYS A 39 -22.02 0.40 -3.30
CA LYS A 39 -20.62 0.24 -3.74
C LYS A 39 -20.53 -0.78 -4.86
N ARG A 40 -19.66 -0.52 -5.85
CA ARG A 40 -19.30 -1.53 -6.83
C ARG A 40 -18.57 -2.68 -6.13
N GLN A 41 -18.65 -3.87 -6.69
CA GLN A 41 -17.97 -5.04 -6.12
C GLN A 41 -16.46 -4.82 -5.94
N CYS A 42 -15.81 -4.12 -6.88
CA CYS A 42 -14.39 -3.81 -6.77
C CYS A 42 -14.07 -2.84 -5.64
N GLU A 43 -14.99 -1.91 -5.31
CA GLU A 43 -14.78 -0.93 -4.22
C GLU A 43 -14.76 -1.59 -2.84
N ALA A 44 -15.43 -2.71 -2.68
CA ALA A 44 -15.42 -3.46 -1.43
C ALA A 44 -14.02 -3.98 -1.05
N LEU A 45 -13.14 -4.16 -2.03
CA LEU A 45 -11.77 -4.64 -1.84
C LEU A 45 -10.72 -3.52 -1.75
N TRP A 46 -11.09 -2.28 -1.99
CA TRP A 46 -10.15 -1.15 -1.92
C TRP A 46 -9.44 -1.04 -0.56
N PRO A 47 -10.13 -1.22 0.58
CA PRO A 47 -9.44 -1.14 1.87
C PRO A 47 -8.30 -2.13 2.02
N VAL A 48 -8.40 -3.32 1.44
CA VAL A 48 -7.33 -4.33 1.49
C VAL A 48 -6.06 -3.80 0.86
N HIS A 49 -6.16 -3.25 -0.36
CA HIS A 49 -5.00 -2.69 -1.06
C HIS A 49 -4.47 -1.43 -0.39
N GLN A 50 -5.35 -0.57 0.09
CA GLN A 50 -4.97 0.69 0.74
C GLN A 50 -4.25 0.43 2.07
N ILE A 51 -4.76 -0.47 2.90
CA ILE A 51 -4.12 -0.81 4.17
C ILE A 51 -2.81 -1.57 3.94
N ASN A 52 -2.77 -2.46 2.96
CA ASN A 52 -1.53 -3.14 2.59
C ASN A 52 -0.43 -2.13 2.23
N TRP A 53 -0.76 -1.13 1.42
CA TRP A 53 0.18 -0.07 1.05
C TRP A 53 0.62 0.75 2.27
N GLN A 54 -0.34 1.19 3.10
CA GLN A 54 -0.05 2.01 4.28
C GLN A 54 0.84 1.27 5.26
N ARG A 55 0.54 0.02 5.55
CA ARG A 55 1.32 -0.80 6.47
C ARG A 55 2.72 -1.06 5.94
N SER A 56 2.83 -1.45 4.69
CA SER A 56 4.13 -1.70 4.04
C SER A 56 4.96 -0.42 3.98
N ARG A 57 4.32 0.72 3.66
CA ARG A 57 5.00 2.02 3.58
C ARG A 57 5.48 2.49 4.94
N TYR A 58 4.69 2.28 5.99
CA TYR A 58 5.08 2.63 7.34
C TYR A 58 6.35 1.89 7.77
N VAL A 59 6.38 0.58 7.61
CA VAL A 59 7.56 -0.23 7.98
C VAL A 59 8.77 0.13 7.10
N TYR A 60 8.55 0.31 5.80
CA TYR A 60 9.60 0.71 4.88
C TYR A 60 10.24 2.04 5.28
N ASP A 61 9.42 3.05 5.57
CA ASP A 61 9.91 4.36 5.98
C ASP A 61 10.61 4.31 7.33
N MET A 62 10.09 3.54 8.29
CA MET A 62 10.73 3.40 9.62
C MET A 62 12.12 2.77 9.53
N PHE A 63 12.32 1.87 8.58
CA PHE A 63 13.62 1.23 8.40
C PHE A 63 14.56 2.03 7.49
N TYR A 64 14.10 2.39 6.28
CA TYR A 64 14.96 3.00 5.27
C TYR A 64 15.07 4.52 5.37
N LYS A 65 13.99 5.20 5.74
CA LYS A 65 13.95 6.67 5.77
C LYS A 65 14.35 7.23 7.13
N TYR A 66 13.74 6.72 8.19
CA TYR A 66 13.92 7.26 9.55
C TYR A 66 14.92 6.47 10.39
N HIS A 67 15.28 5.26 9.99
CA HIS A 67 16.21 4.38 10.72
C HIS A 67 15.82 4.17 12.19
N LYS A 68 14.51 4.09 12.47
CA LYS A 68 13.97 3.93 13.83
C LYS A 68 13.89 2.47 14.28
N ILE A 69 13.95 1.53 13.36
CA ILE A 69 13.88 0.10 13.68
C ILE A 69 15.13 -0.61 13.15
N PRO A 70 15.62 -1.63 13.88
CA PRO A 70 16.75 -2.43 13.39
C PRO A 70 16.31 -3.38 12.28
N LYS A 71 17.31 -3.88 11.52
CA LYS A 71 17.05 -4.82 10.42
C LYS A 71 16.33 -6.09 10.90
N LYS A 72 16.61 -6.56 12.11
CA LYS A 72 15.95 -7.74 12.69
C LYS A 72 14.43 -7.56 12.79
N VAL A 73 13.98 -6.35 13.17
CA VAL A 73 12.56 -6.02 13.25
C VAL A 73 11.96 -5.97 11.84
N TYR A 74 12.65 -5.35 10.90
CA TYR A 74 12.23 -5.30 9.51
C TYR A 74 12.09 -6.71 8.92
N ASP A 75 13.08 -7.57 9.11
CA ASP A 75 13.05 -8.95 8.63
C ASP A 75 11.91 -9.75 9.28
N HIS A 76 11.64 -9.51 10.57
CA HIS A 76 10.52 -10.12 11.27
C HIS A 76 9.18 -9.73 10.62
N CYS A 77 8.99 -8.46 10.29
CA CYS A 77 7.80 -7.98 9.60
C CYS A 77 7.62 -8.65 8.23
N VAL A 78 8.71 -8.81 7.48
CA VAL A 78 8.68 -9.49 6.17
C VAL A 78 8.30 -10.96 6.33
N GLN A 79 8.90 -11.65 7.30
CA GLN A 79 8.64 -13.07 7.55
C GLN A 79 7.21 -13.32 8.04
N CYS A 80 6.66 -12.44 8.86
CA CYS A 80 5.29 -12.53 9.36
C CYS A 80 4.26 -11.99 8.39
N LYS A 81 4.68 -11.52 7.22
CA LYS A 81 3.81 -10.98 6.18
C LYS A 81 3.01 -9.76 6.63
N PHE A 82 3.54 -8.99 7.57
CA PHE A 82 2.97 -7.68 7.91
C PHE A 82 3.17 -6.66 6.80
N VAL A 83 4.16 -6.90 5.94
CA VAL A 83 4.47 -6.03 4.81
C VAL A 83 4.53 -6.84 3.51
N ASP A 84 4.29 -6.19 2.40
CA ASP A 84 4.39 -6.78 1.08
C ASP A 84 5.82 -6.61 0.56
N ALA A 85 6.61 -7.66 0.67
CA ALA A 85 8.02 -7.65 0.26
C ALA A 85 8.19 -7.37 -1.23
N ASN A 86 7.27 -7.86 -2.07
CA ASN A 86 7.31 -7.63 -3.50
C ASN A 86 7.08 -6.16 -3.85
N LEU A 87 6.14 -5.53 -3.15
CA LEU A 87 5.87 -4.10 -3.31
C LEU A 87 7.07 -3.26 -2.88
N ILE A 88 7.67 -3.59 -1.73
CA ILE A 88 8.88 -2.90 -1.25
C ILE A 88 10.03 -3.04 -2.24
N ALA A 89 10.20 -4.21 -2.83
CA ALA A 89 11.23 -4.43 -3.84
C ALA A 89 11.03 -3.53 -5.06
N LYS A 90 9.78 -3.28 -5.46
CA LYS A 90 9.46 -2.35 -6.55
C LYS A 90 9.74 -0.89 -6.16
N TRP A 91 9.46 -0.50 -4.91
CA TRP A 91 9.75 0.88 -4.47
C TRP A 91 11.22 1.25 -4.57
N LYS A 92 12.11 0.29 -4.51
CA LYS A 92 13.56 0.52 -4.68
C LYS A 92 13.97 0.82 -6.11
N LYS A 93 13.08 0.60 -7.07
CA LYS A 93 13.36 0.85 -8.50
C LYS A 93 12.93 2.25 -8.88
N ARG A 94 13.73 2.88 -9.74
CA ARG A 94 13.43 4.21 -10.27
C ARG A 94 12.13 4.19 -11.05
N GLY A 95 11.27 5.16 -10.77
CA GLY A 95 9.95 5.29 -11.38
C GLY A 95 8.84 4.55 -10.64
N TYR A 96 9.17 3.70 -9.67
CA TYR A 96 8.19 2.89 -8.92
C TYR A 96 8.13 3.24 -7.43
N GLU A 97 8.73 4.36 -7.02
CA GLU A 97 8.89 4.70 -5.60
C GLU A 97 7.56 4.89 -4.87
N ARG A 98 6.47 5.14 -5.59
CA ARG A 98 5.14 5.38 -5.04
C ARG A 98 4.11 4.34 -5.45
N LEU A 99 4.56 3.24 -6.03
CA LEU A 99 3.66 2.21 -6.54
C LEU A 99 2.63 1.77 -5.49
N CYS A 100 1.35 1.74 -5.86
CA CYS A 100 0.25 1.39 -4.96
C CYS A 100 0.14 -0.12 -4.71
N SER A 101 0.42 -0.92 -5.73
CA SER A 101 0.34 -2.38 -5.66
C SER A 101 1.02 -2.99 -6.88
N THR A 102 1.61 -4.17 -6.72
CA THR A 102 2.14 -4.93 -7.85
C THR A 102 1.05 -5.33 -8.84
N PHE A 103 -0.19 -5.38 -8.39
CA PHE A 103 -1.35 -5.63 -9.24
C PHE A 103 -1.49 -4.58 -10.37
N ALA A 104 -1.20 -3.32 -10.05
CA ALA A 104 -1.35 -2.20 -10.99
C ALA A 104 -0.39 -2.25 -12.18
N ILE A 105 0.73 -2.96 -12.06
CA ILE A 105 1.75 -3.09 -13.12
C ILE A 105 1.70 -4.43 -13.84
N ASN A 106 0.76 -5.30 -13.50
CA ASN A 106 0.62 -6.59 -14.16
C ASN A 106 -0.33 -6.46 -15.37
N PRO A 107 0.17 -6.60 -16.61
CA PRO A 107 -0.66 -6.42 -17.80
C PRO A 107 -1.84 -7.41 -17.91
N LYS A 108 -1.74 -8.56 -17.24
CA LYS A 108 -2.82 -9.56 -17.24
C LYS A 108 -4.10 -9.08 -16.54
N ASN A 109 -3.98 -8.09 -15.67
CA ASN A 109 -5.11 -7.54 -14.90
C ASN A 109 -5.88 -6.46 -15.66
N TYR A 110 -5.43 -6.07 -16.84
CA TYR A 110 -6.01 -4.97 -17.61
C TYR A 110 -6.23 -5.39 -19.05
N ASN A 111 -7.26 -4.80 -19.66
CA ASN A 111 -7.53 -4.98 -21.08
C ASN A 111 -6.36 -4.42 -21.90
N TYR A 112 -6.12 -4.98 -23.07
CA TYR A 112 -5.10 -4.53 -24.03
C TYR A 112 -3.64 -4.67 -23.54
N GLY A 113 -3.39 -5.45 -22.48
CA GLY A 113 -2.03 -5.68 -21.99
C GLY A 113 -1.31 -4.43 -21.48
N THR A 114 -2.05 -3.43 -21.02
CA THR A 114 -1.50 -2.18 -20.49
C THR A 114 -1.37 -2.22 -18.97
N VAL A 115 -0.79 -1.18 -18.39
CA VAL A 115 -0.77 -0.96 -16.94
C VAL A 115 -1.94 -0.08 -16.52
N SER A 116 -2.17 0.03 -15.20
CA SER A 116 -3.23 0.84 -14.65
C SER A 116 -3.07 2.32 -14.99
N ILE A 117 -4.20 3.03 -15.07
CA ILE A 117 -4.23 4.48 -15.27
C ILE A 117 -3.51 5.24 -14.15
N CYS A 118 -3.43 4.68 -12.94
CA CYS A 118 -2.69 5.33 -11.85
C CYS A 118 -1.17 5.37 -12.09
N ARG A 119 -0.67 4.62 -13.08
CA ARG A 119 0.73 4.63 -13.49
C ARG A 119 1.05 5.62 -14.61
N VAL A 120 0.05 6.33 -15.10
CA VAL A 120 0.25 7.37 -16.10
C VAL A 120 0.73 8.65 -15.41
N PRO A 121 1.85 9.24 -15.83
CA PRO A 121 2.33 10.50 -15.25
C PRO A 121 1.29 11.61 -15.38
N ARG A 122 1.18 12.45 -14.36
CA ARG A 122 0.16 13.50 -14.31
C ARG A 122 0.24 14.47 -15.48
N GLN A 123 1.44 14.72 -15.98
CA GLN A 123 1.65 15.60 -17.12
C GLN A 123 1.02 15.08 -18.41
N GLN A 124 0.80 13.78 -18.51
CA GLN A 124 0.21 13.13 -19.69
C GLN A 124 -1.31 12.97 -19.57
N LEU A 125 -1.88 13.36 -18.44
CA LEU A 125 -3.33 13.32 -18.21
C LEU A 125 -3.95 14.64 -18.61
N SER A 126 -5.25 14.60 -18.97
CA SER A 126 -6.03 15.81 -19.25
C SER A 126 -6.11 16.68 -18.01
N GLU A 127 -6.15 18.01 -18.22
CA GLU A 127 -6.31 18.96 -17.12
C GLU A 127 -7.62 18.69 -16.37
N GLY A 128 -7.54 18.63 -15.03
CA GLY A 128 -8.68 18.34 -14.18
C GLY A 128 -9.16 16.89 -14.17
N GLN A 129 -8.51 16.01 -14.91
CA GLN A 129 -8.86 14.59 -14.93
C GLN A 129 -8.64 13.95 -13.56
N ILE A 130 -9.68 13.28 -13.04
CA ILE A 130 -9.61 12.52 -11.80
C ILE A 130 -9.35 11.06 -12.15
N VAL A 131 -8.22 10.54 -11.66
CA VAL A 131 -7.84 9.15 -11.80
C VAL A 131 -8.34 8.36 -10.59
N GLN A 132 -8.91 7.20 -10.84
CA GLN A 132 -9.30 6.29 -9.76
C GLN A 132 -9.14 4.86 -10.27
N GLU A 133 -8.11 4.19 -9.80
CA GLU A 133 -7.80 2.83 -10.20
C GLU A 133 -8.90 1.88 -9.71
N LYS A 134 -9.32 0.96 -10.57
CA LYS A 134 -10.46 0.08 -10.35
C LYS A 134 -10.28 -0.83 -9.13
N HIS A 135 -9.07 -1.34 -8.90
CA HIS A 135 -8.84 -2.38 -7.91
C HIS A 135 -8.46 -1.85 -6.53
N SER A 136 -7.92 -0.63 -6.44
CA SER A 136 -7.44 -0.08 -5.18
C SER A 136 -7.94 1.34 -4.89
N GLY A 137 -8.52 2.01 -5.88
CA GLY A 137 -8.90 3.41 -5.76
C GLY A 137 -7.73 4.37 -5.81
N CYS A 138 -6.56 3.93 -6.28
CA CYS A 138 -5.37 4.77 -6.38
C CYS A 138 -5.61 5.96 -7.31
N ARG A 139 -5.33 7.16 -6.82
CA ARG A 139 -5.50 8.42 -7.55
C ARG A 139 -4.29 8.79 -8.41
N GLY A 140 -3.19 8.08 -8.28
CA GLY A 140 -1.99 8.28 -9.05
C GLY A 140 -0.76 7.96 -8.22
N CYS A 141 0.02 6.99 -8.67
CA CYS A 141 1.22 6.52 -7.97
C CYS A 141 2.44 6.50 -8.89
N ALA A 142 2.35 7.10 -10.08
CA ALA A 142 3.51 7.33 -10.91
C ALA A 142 4.44 8.32 -10.22
N SER A 143 5.73 8.03 -10.21
CA SER A 143 6.74 8.90 -9.61
C SER A 143 6.94 10.15 -10.47
N GLY A 144 7.31 11.26 -9.84
CA GLY A 144 7.56 12.50 -10.51
C GLY A 144 6.75 13.68 -9.96
N PRO A 145 6.93 14.88 -10.49
CA PRO A 145 6.23 16.06 -10.02
C PRO A 145 4.73 16.01 -10.30
N GLY A 146 3.93 16.65 -9.45
CA GLY A 146 2.49 16.77 -9.63
C GLY A 146 1.66 15.62 -9.10
N GLY A 147 2.27 14.65 -8.42
CA GLY A 147 1.51 13.58 -7.76
C GLY A 147 0.80 14.02 -6.49
N TYR A 148 -0.24 13.30 -6.08
CA TYR A 148 -0.87 13.51 -4.79
C TYR A 148 0.10 13.16 -3.66
N TYR A 149 -0.01 13.88 -2.55
CA TYR A 149 0.75 13.54 -1.34
C TYR A 149 0.37 12.14 -0.84
N ASN A 150 -0.91 11.85 -0.80
CA ASN A 150 -1.43 10.50 -0.54
C ASN A 150 -2.00 9.94 -1.85
N ILE A 151 -1.49 8.81 -2.29
CA ILE A 151 -1.86 8.20 -3.57
C ILE A 151 -3.34 7.75 -3.62
N PHE A 152 -4.01 7.66 -2.49
CA PHE A 152 -5.44 7.31 -2.44
C PHE A 152 -6.36 8.53 -2.38
N GLY A 153 -5.81 9.73 -2.59
CA GLY A 153 -6.60 10.94 -2.77
C GLY A 153 -7.04 11.64 -1.50
N ASN A 154 -6.58 11.19 -0.33
CA ASN A 154 -6.87 11.88 0.92
C ASN A 154 -6.08 13.19 0.96
N LYS A 155 -6.80 14.30 0.95
CA LYS A 155 -6.17 15.62 1.09
C LYS A 155 -5.69 15.80 2.53
N ARG A 156 -4.56 16.36 2.63
CA ARG A 156 -4.11 16.92 3.90
C ARG A 156 -4.45 18.38 3.97
#